data_49e93916d0e86454484f6ae45678cc94
#
_entry.id   49e93916d0e86454484f6ae45678cc94
#
_cell.length_a   1.000
_cell.length_b   1.000
_cell.length_c   1.000
_cell.angle_alpha   90.00
_cell.angle_beta   90.00
_cell.angle_gamma   90.00
#
_symmetry.space_group_name_H-M   'P 1'
#
loop_
_entity.id
_entity.type
_entity.pdbx_description
1 polymer ?
#
loop_
_entity_poly.entity_id
_entity_poly.type
_entity_poly.pdbx_seq_one_letter_code
_entity_poly.pdbx_strand_id
1 'polypeptide(L)'
;MFDAMIEKGDIKPLIVVAATFDNENAPQDFARSIEELSVFHNDFREALLPFIDSHFNTKSSRDARAFSGFSLGAVTTWYEFCYNADLIKYFLPLSGNCWIMGTYGGRYQPEATTNRLERIVREKGYTASDYEIYAALSGRMPLYGIR
;
A
#
# COMPACT_ATOMS: atom_id res chain seq x y z
N MET A 1 19.99 1.67 -7.71
CA MET A 1 19.08 1.00 -8.67
C MET A 1 18.18 2.00 -9.39
N PHE A 2 17.38 2.81 -8.68
CA PHE A 2 16.49 3.81 -9.30
C PHE A 2 17.25 4.85 -10.12
N ASP A 3 18.36 5.39 -9.61
CA ASP A 3 19.18 6.40 -10.33
C ASP A 3 19.62 5.89 -11.70
N ALA A 4 20.13 4.65 -11.77
CA ALA A 4 20.55 4.05 -13.03
C ALA A 4 19.38 3.84 -14.02
N MET A 5 18.18 3.57 -13.55
CA MET A 5 16.99 3.45 -14.39
C MET A 5 16.51 4.83 -14.87
N ILE A 6 16.61 5.85 -14.01
CA ILE A 6 16.32 7.25 -14.37
C ILE A 6 17.31 7.74 -15.43
N GLU A 7 18.61 7.52 -15.22
CA GLU A 7 19.67 7.89 -16.16
C GLU A 7 19.52 7.24 -17.54
N LYS A 8 19.04 5.99 -17.58
CA LYS A 8 18.74 5.27 -18.84
C LYS A 8 17.43 5.70 -19.50
N GLY A 9 16.57 6.44 -18.78
CA GLY A 9 15.24 6.80 -19.23
C GLY A 9 14.20 5.70 -19.11
N ASP A 10 14.49 4.61 -18.40
CA ASP A 10 13.58 3.49 -18.16
C ASP A 10 12.41 3.91 -17.27
N ILE A 11 12.66 4.82 -16.33
CA ILE A 11 11.64 5.43 -15.46
C ILE A 11 11.85 6.93 -15.34
N LYS A 12 10.78 7.64 -15.02
CA LYS A 12 10.83 9.08 -14.71
C LYS A 12 11.43 9.30 -13.31
N PRO A 13 12.01 10.49 -13.03
CA PRO A 13 12.42 10.86 -11.69
C PRO A 13 11.29 10.67 -10.68
N LEU A 14 11.61 10.07 -9.53
CA LEU A 14 10.66 9.79 -8.47
C LEU A 14 11.28 10.06 -7.09
N ILE A 15 10.43 10.31 -6.10
CA ILE A 15 10.81 10.42 -4.70
C ILE A 15 10.40 9.11 -4.03
N VAL A 16 11.36 8.44 -3.38
CA VAL A 16 11.12 7.23 -2.61
C VAL A 16 11.11 7.59 -1.13
N VAL A 17 10.02 7.26 -0.44
CA VAL A 17 9.89 7.44 1.00
C VAL A 17 9.89 6.06 1.65
N ALA A 18 10.92 5.74 2.42
CA ALA A 18 11.00 4.51 3.19
C ALA A 18 10.51 4.79 4.62
N ALA A 19 9.24 4.54 4.87
CA ALA A 19 8.63 4.72 6.18
C ALA A 19 8.58 3.38 6.94
N THR A 20 8.47 3.46 8.27
CA THR A 20 8.17 2.33 9.14
C THR A 20 6.83 2.58 9.84
N PHE A 21 6.13 1.50 10.17
CA PHE A 21 4.94 1.53 11.05
C PHE A 21 5.31 1.37 12.53
N ASP A 22 6.58 1.06 12.83
CA ASP A 22 7.06 1.00 14.20
C ASP A 22 7.28 2.42 14.73
N ASN A 23 6.76 2.71 15.90
CA ASN A 23 7.07 3.95 16.62
C ASN A 23 8.16 3.71 17.69
N GLU A 24 8.82 4.80 18.11
CA GLU A 24 9.95 4.75 19.06
C GLU A 24 9.59 4.16 20.43
N ASN A 25 8.31 4.15 20.79
CA ASN A 25 7.78 3.65 22.04
C ASN A 25 7.19 2.24 21.92
N ALA A 26 7.19 1.65 20.73
CA ALA A 26 6.65 0.31 20.55
C ALA A 26 7.58 -0.70 21.23
N PRO A 27 7.11 -1.50 22.20
CA PRO A 27 7.84 -2.68 22.60
C PRO A 27 7.99 -3.57 21.37
N GLN A 28 9.11 -4.27 21.25
CA GLN A 28 9.35 -5.23 20.17
C GLN A 28 8.50 -6.51 20.37
N ASP A 29 7.19 -6.31 20.40
CA ASP A 29 6.19 -7.35 20.52
C ASP A 29 5.46 -7.44 19.17
N PHE A 30 5.49 -8.62 18.58
CA PHE A 30 4.86 -8.88 17.28
C PHE A 30 3.35 -8.57 17.27
N ALA A 31 2.64 -8.83 18.38
CA ALA A 31 1.21 -8.53 18.46
C ALA A 31 0.93 -7.03 18.35
N ARG A 32 1.76 -6.21 18.97
CA ARG A 32 1.64 -4.76 18.91
C ARG A 32 2.05 -4.19 17.55
N SER A 33 3.06 -4.76 16.92
CA SER A 33 3.44 -4.40 15.55
C SER A 33 2.29 -4.64 14.57
N ILE A 34 1.44 -5.65 14.80
CA ILE A 34 0.24 -5.90 14.00
C ILE A 34 -0.82 -4.81 14.21
N GLU A 35 -1.02 -4.34 15.44
CA GLU A 35 -1.94 -3.22 15.71
C GLU A 35 -1.46 -1.95 15.03
N GLU A 36 -0.19 -1.60 15.18
CA GLU A 36 0.40 -0.40 14.58
C GLU A 36 0.34 -0.42 13.05
N LEU A 37 0.68 -1.53 12.45
CA LEU A 37 0.58 -1.69 11.00
C LEU A 37 -0.86 -1.53 10.49
N SER A 38 -1.86 -1.91 11.28
CA SER A 38 -3.27 -1.79 10.90
C SER A 38 -3.80 -0.36 10.94
N VAL A 39 -3.14 0.52 11.68
CA VAL A 39 -3.52 1.94 11.84
C VAL A 39 -2.57 2.92 11.16
N PHE A 40 -1.45 2.44 10.61
CA PHE A 40 -0.46 3.25 9.91
C PHE A 40 -1.05 4.14 8.81
N HIS A 41 -2.15 3.71 8.20
CA HIS A 41 -2.87 4.47 7.18
C HIS A 41 -3.37 5.83 7.68
N ASN A 42 -3.58 6.01 8.99
CA ASN A 42 -3.90 7.30 9.59
C ASN A 42 -2.67 8.20 9.63
N ASP A 43 -1.53 7.69 10.12
CA ASP A 43 -0.27 8.43 10.18
C ASP A 43 0.20 8.81 8.78
N PHE A 44 0.02 7.92 7.81
CA PHE A 44 0.30 8.22 6.41
C PHE A 44 -0.51 9.41 5.92
N ARG A 45 -1.83 9.41 6.17
CA ARG A 45 -2.75 10.46 5.71
C ARG A 45 -2.54 11.78 6.44
N GLU A 46 -2.40 11.74 7.77
CA GLU A 46 -2.48 12.92 8.62
C GLU A 46 -1.14 13.60 8.84
N ALA A 47 -0.04 12.84 8.76
CA ALA A 47 1.28 13.34 9.07
C ALA A 47 2.27 13.16 7.91
N LEU A 48 2.51 11.91 7.48
CA LEU A 48 3.59 11.60 6.54
C LEU A 48 3.40 12.26 5.18
N LEU A 49 2.24 12.06 4.55
CA LEU A 49 1.97 12.59 3.22
C LEU A 49 1.96 14.14 3.19
N PRO A 50 1.30 14.85 4.13
CA PRO A 50 1.39 16.30 4.21
C PRO A 50 2.81 16.82 4.44
N PHE A 51 3.60 16.12 5.27
CA PHE A 51 5.00 16.47 5.49
C PHE A 51 5.80 16.37 4.17
N ILE A 52 5.68 15.26 3.45
CA ILE A 52 6.39 15.06 2.19
C ILE A 52 5.97 16.09 1.15
N ASP A 53 4.67 16.32 0.98
CA ASP A 53 4.16 17.30 -0.01
C ASP A 53 4.57 18.74 0.30
N SER A 54 4.79 19.09 1.58
CA SER A 54 5.22 20.43 1.97
C SER A 54 6.73 20.67 1.92
N HIS A 55 7.54 19.61 1.98
CA HIS A 55 9.01 19.73 2.04
C HIS A 55 9.71 19.34 0.74
N PHE A 56 9.03 18.64 -0.15
CA PHE A 56 9.60 18.15 -1.40
C PHE A 56 8.76 18.57 -2.60
N ASN A 57 9.38 18.71 -3.75
CA ASN A 57 8.68 19.05 -5.00
C ASN A 57 7.94 17.82 -5.55
N THR A 58 6.84 17.47 -4.93
CA THR A 58 5.98 16.35 -5.29
C THR A 58 4.90 16.74 -6.29
N LYS A 59 4.33 15.74 -6.95
CA LYS A 59 3.04 15.87 -7.61
C LYS A 59 1.96 15.43 -6.63
N SER A 60 1.23 16.39 -6.08
CA SER A 60 0.22 16.16 -5.03
C SER A 60 -1.07 15.49 -5.53
N SER A 61 -1.08 14.91 -6.73
CA SER A 61 -2.22 14.17 -7.26
C SER A 61 -2.13 12.68 -6.94
N ARG A 62 -3.26 12.07 -6.71
CA ARG A 62 -3.47 10.64 -6.54
C ARG A 62 -2.79 9.82 -7.63
N ASP A 63 -2.90 10.26 -8.88
CA ASP A 63 -2.35 9.58 -10.07
C ASP A 63 -0.82 9.58 -10.16
N ALA A 64 -0.16 10.32 -9.28
CA ALA A 64 1.31 10.37 -9.20
C ALA A 64 1.86 9.61 -7.98
N ARG A 65 1.01 8.90 -7.23
CA ARG A 65 1.41 8.23 -6.00
C ARG A 65 1.25 6.72 -6.08
N ALA A 66 2.27 6.02 -5.60
CA ALA A 66 2.27 4.58 -5.42
C ALA A 66 2.60 4.23 -3.97
N PHE A 67 2.03 3.13 -3.48
CA PHE A 67 2.38 2.54 -2.19
C PHE A 67 2.78 1.08 -2.39
N SER A 68 3.85 0.68 -1.76
CA SER A 68 4.38 -0.68 -1.88
C SER A 68 4.94 -1.17 -0.57
N GLY A 69 4.92 -2.47 -0.36
CA GLY A 69 5.60 -3.09 0.76
C GLY A 69 5.75 -4.59 0.60
N PHE A 70 6.72 -5.15 1.30
CA PHE A 70 7.04 -6.58 1.28
C PHE A 70 6.62 -7.25 2.60
N SER A 71 6.07 -8.45 2.57
CA SER A 71 5.65 -9.21 3.74
C SER A 71 4.62 -8.44 4.60
N LEU A 72 4.94 -8.01 5.82
CA LEU A 72 4.09 -7.13 6.63
C LEU A 72 3.82 -5.79 5.95
N GLY A 73 4.79 -5.26 5.19
CA GLY A 73 4.57 -4.07 4.37
C GLY A 73 3.53 -4.29 3.26
N ALA A 74 3.39 -5.51 2.74
CA ALA A 74 2.30 -5.82 1.81
C ALA A 74 0.93 -5.82 2.52
N VAL A 75 0.87 -6.26 3.77
CA VAL A 75 -0.34 -6.15 4.59
C VAL A 75 -0.70 -4.67 4.81
N THR A 76 0.29 -3.82 5.14
CA THR A 76 0.11 -2.37 5.21
C THR A 76 -0.40 -1.79 3.88
N THR A 77 0.15 -2.27 2.74
CA THR A 77 -0.31 -1.83 1.40
C THR A 77 -1.80 -2.14 1.17
N TRP A 78 -2.30 -3.26 1.66
CA TRP A 78 -3.73 -3.59 1.60
C TRP A 78 -4.58 -2.68 2.49
N TYR A 79 -4.09 -2.28 3.67
CA TYR A 79 -4.77 -1.28 4.50
C TYR A 79 -4.77 0.10 3.82
N GLU A 80 -3.65 0.51 3.22
CA GLU A 80 -3.59 1.76 2.45
C GLU A 80 -4.59 1.75 1.28
N PHE A 81 -4.74 0.63 0.57
CA PHE A 81 -5.76 0.49 -0.46
C PHE A 81 -7.18 0.66 0.11
N CYS A 82 -7.46 0.07 1.27
CA CYS A 82 -8.77 0.17 1.90
C CYS A 82 -9.10 1.60 2.36
N TYR A 83 -8.12 2.32 2.90
CA TYR A 83 -8.37 3.57 3.60
C TYR A 83 -7.95 4.81 2.81
N ASN A 84 -6.91 4.72 1.97
CA ASN A 84 -6.27 5.83 1.28
C ASN A 84 -6.29 5.74 -0.27
N ALA A 85 -7.23 4.98 -0.84
CA ALA A 85 -7.42 4.92 -2.30
C ALA A 85 -7.78 6.28 -2.93
N ASP A 86 -8.23 7.24 -2.15
CA ASP A 86 -8.45 8.62 -2.56
C ASP A 86 -7.15 9.44 -2.68
N LEU A 87 -6.07 8.98 -2.06
CA LEU A 87 -4.75 9.63 -2.06
C LEU A 87 -3.74 8.92 -2.96
N ILE A 88 -3.96 7.63 -3.25
CA ILE A 88 -3.02 6.75 -3.95
C ILE A 88 -3.76 6.00 -5.05
N LYS A 89 -3.12 5.87 -6.22
CA LYS A 89 -3.67 5.09 -7.35
C LYS A 89 -3.02 3.72 -7.51
N TYR A 90 -1.73 3.62 -7.27
CA TYR A 90 -0.93 2.43 -7.56
C TYR A 90 -0.55 1.71 -6.27
N PHE A 91 -0.88 0.42 -6.18
CA PHE A 91 -0.62 -0.41 -5.00
C PHE A 91 0.16 -1.68 -5.39
N LEU A 92 1.28 -1.91 -4.72
CA LEU A 92 2.16 -3.05 -4.99
C LEU A 92 2.38 -3.89 -3.72
N PRO A 93 1.38 -4.70 -3.30
CA PRO A 93 1.54 -5.62 -2.18
C PRO A 93 2.40 -6.83 -2.59
N LEU A 94 3.62 -6.92 -2.05
CA LEU A 94 4.59 -7.95 -2.40
C LEU A 94 4.69 -9.00 -1.29
N SER A 95 4.36 -10.25 -1.61
CA SER A 95 4.47 -11.41 -0.69
C SER A 95 3.70 -11.28 0.63
N GLY A 96 2.54 -10.66 0.61
CA GLY A 96 1.61 -10.58 1.76
C GLY A 96 0.16 -10.57 1.31
N ASN A 97 -0.71 -11.14 2.13
CA ASN A 97 -2.15 -11.18 1.86
C ASN A 97 -2.89 -10.08 2.62
N CYS A 98 -4.12 -9.80 2.21
CA CYS A 98 -4.96 -8.80 2.85
C CYS A 98 -5.51 -9.30 4.19
N TRP A 99 -5.36 -8.49 5.24
CA TRP A 99 -5.84 -8.80 6.59
C TRP A 99 -7.09 -8.01 7.01
N ILE A 100 -7.78 -7.36 6.07
CA ILE A 100 -9.00 -6.59 6.37
C ILE A 100 -10.14 -7.44 6.98
N MET A 101 -10.10 -8.75 6.77
CA MET A 101 -11.00 -9.74 7.36
C MET A 101 -10.35 -10.51 8.52
N GLY A 102 -9.37 -9.90 9.20
CA GLY A 102 -8.55 -10.51 10.24
C GLY A 102 -7.24 -11.06 9.72
N THR A 103 -6.37 -11.45 10.64
CA THR A 103 -5.03 -11.98 10.35
C THR A 103 -5.12 -13.14 9.37
N TYR A 104 -4.39 -13.03 8.26
CA TYR A 104 -4.44 -13.96 7.12
C TYR A 104 -5.80 -14.10 6.43
N GLY A 105 -6.72 -13.14 6.59
CA GLY A 105 -8.07 -13.19 5.99
C GLY A 105 -8.06 -13.39 4.48
N GLY A 106 -7.19 -12.70 3.75
CA GLY A 106 -7.04 -12.88 2.30
C GLY A 106 -6.62 -14.29 1.87
N ARG A 107 -5.95 -15.05 2.75
CA ARG A 107 -5.57 -16.44 2.51
C ARG A 107 -6.69 -17.43 2.83
N TYR A 108 -7.36 -17.25 3.95
CA TYR A 108 -8.35 -18.22 4.43
C TYR A 108 -9.79 -17.91 4.02
N GLN A 109 -10.06 -16.66 3.65
CA GLN A 109 -11.37 -16.17 3.22
C GLN A 109 -11.23 -15.27 1.96
N PRO A 110 -10.66 -15.78 0.84
CA PRO A 110 -10.33 -14.95 -0.31
C PRO A 110 -11.55 -14.27 -0.93
N GLU A 111 -12.65 -14.98 -1.08
CA GLU A 111 -13.89 -14.45 -1.65
C GLU A 111 -14.49 -13.35 -0.75
N ALA A 112 -14.63 -13.61 0.55
CA ALA A 112 -15.13 -12.62 1.51
C ALA A 112 -14.23 -11.38 1.56
N THR A 113 -12.91 -11.58 1.47
CA THR A 113 -11.94 -10.49 1.43
C THR A 113 -12.10 -9.67 0.16
N THR A 114 -12.21 -10.29 -1.01
CA THR A 114 -12.42 -9.60 -2.29
C THR A 114 -13.72 -8.80 -2.28
N ASN A 115 -14.82 -9.41 -1.86
CA ASN A 115 -16.11 -8.72 -1.74
C ASN A 115 -16.04 -7.52 -0.77
N ARG A 116 -15.26 -7.63 0.30
CA ARG A 116 -15.05 -6.53 1.24
C ARG A 116 -14.24 -5.40 0.61
N LEU A 117 -13.17 -5.71 -0.11
CA LEU A 117 -12.34 -4.73 -0.82
C LEU A 117 -13.17 -3.97 -1.88
N GLU A 118 -13.89 -4.68 -2.72
CA GLU A 118 -14.77 -4.07 -3.74
C GLU A 118 -15.81 -3.15 -3.11
N ARG A 119 -16.41 -3.56 -2.00
CA ARG A 119 -17.37 -2.72 -1.30
C ARG A 119 -16.74 -1.44 -0.77
N ILE A 120 -15.57 -1.52 -0.14
CA ILE A 120 -14.84 -0.36 0.41
C ILE A 120 -14.57 0.68 -0.69
N VAL A 121 -14.03 0.27 -1.83
CA VAL A 121 -13.71 1.22 -2.91
C VAL A 121 -14.96 1.77 -3.58
N ARG A 122 -16.01 0.96 -3.72
CA ARG A 122 -17.30 1.40 -4.26
C ARG A 122 -17.99 2.42 -3.36
N GLU A 123 -17.96 2.22 -2.04
CA GLU A 123 -18.49 3.18 -1.06
C GLU A 123 -17.77 4.54 -1.12
N LYS A 124 -16.51 4.55 -1.57
CA LYS A 124 -15.72 5.75 -1.84
C LYS A 124 -15.95 6.35 -3.24
N GLY A 125 -16.81 5.76 -4.05
CA GLY A 125 -17.12 6.21 -5.41
C GLY A 125 -16.12 5.74 -6.47
N TYR A 126 -15.25 4.77 -6.17
CA TYR A 126 -14.28 4.22 -7.10
C TYR A 126 -14.73 2.92 -7.75
N THR A 127 -14.22 2.67 -8.95
CA THR A 127 -14.40 1.45 -9.75
C THR A 127 -13.04 0.81 -10.03
N ALA A 128 -13.01 -0.37 -10.61
CA ALA A 128 -11.77 -1.05 -10.97
C ALA A 128 -10.88 -0.27 -11.96
N SER A 129 -11.41 0.71 -12.69
CA SER A 129 -10.64 1.57 -13.59
C SER A 129 -9.93 2.73 -12.88
N ASP A 130 -10.23 2.97 -11.62
CA ASP A 130 -9.73 4.13 -10.89
C ASP A 130 -8.42 3.84 -10.11
N TYR A 131 -8.01 2.58 -10.01
CA TYR A 131 -6.79 2.18 -9.31
C TYR A 131 -6.09 1.02 -10.02
N GLU A 132 -4.83 0.77 -9.69
CA GLU A 132 -4.04 -0.34 -10.22
C GLU A 132 -3.36 -1.10 -9.07
N ILE A 133 -3.52 -2.43 -9.07
CA ILE A 133 -2.91 -3.31 -8.08
C ILE A 133 -1.98 -4.30 -8.79
N TYR A 134 -0.72 -4.31 -8.38
CA TYR A 134 0.31 -5.22 -8.86
C TYR A 134 0.76 -6.12 -7.71
N ALA A 135 0.06 -7.22 -7.51
CA ALA A 135 0.38 -8.18 -6.45
C ALA A 135 1.41 -9.23 -6.93
N ALA A 136 2.43 -9.48 -6.11
CA ALA A 136 3.36 -10.57 -6.33
C ALA A 136 3.47 -11.44 -5.09
N LEU A 137 3.53 -12.76 -5.28
CA LEU A 137 3.76 -13.73 -4.21
C LEU A 137 5.15 -14.35 -4.37
N SER A 138 5.84 -14.61 -3.27
CA SER A 138 7.09 -15.37 -3.27
C SER A 138 6.79 -16.83 -3.62
N GLY A 139 7.33 -17.30 -4.75
CA GLY A 139 7.17 -18.67 -5.23
C GLY A 139 6.37 -18.73 -6.54
N ARG A 140 6.98 -19.14 -7.60
CA ARG A 140 6.51 -19.59 -8.95
C ARG A 140 5.16 -19.06 -9.50
N MET A 141 4.66 -17.91 -9.08
CA MET A 141 3.46 -17.31 -9.67
C MET A 141 3.82 -16.06 -10.49
N PRO A 142 3.29 -15.94 -11.72
CA PRO A 142 3.43 -14.73 -12.51
C PRO A 142 2.74 -13.56 -11.83
N LEU A 143 3.24 -12.34 -12.08
CA LEU A 143 2.57 -11.10 -11.71
C LEU A 143 1.18 -11.06 -12.35
N TYR A 144 0.16 -11.07 -11.55
CA TYR A 144 -1.20 -10.82 -12.01
C TYR A 144 -1.53 -9.34 -11.80
N GLY A 145 -1.62 -8.61 -12.91
CA GLY A 145 -2.30 -7.33 -12.91
C GLY A 145 -3.80 -7.58 -12.80
N ILE A 146 -4.41 -7.19 -11.71
CA ILE A 146 -5.87 -7.13 -11.58
C ILE A 146 -6.25 -5.79 -12.19
N ARG A 147 -6.81 -5.83 -13.40
CA ARG A 147 -7.44 -4.68 -14.06
C ARG A 147 -8.89 -4.62 -13.67
#